data_5175173fb830a8d7df493c0f740c651e
#
_entry.id   5175173fb830a8d7df493c0f740c651e
#
_cell.length_a   1.000
_cell.length_b   1.000
_cell.length_c   1.000
_cell.angle_alpha   90.00
_cell.angle_beta   90.00
_cell.angle_gamma   90.00
#
_symmetry.space_group_name_H-M   'P 1'
#
loop_
_entity.id
_entity.type
_entity.pdbx_description
1 polymer ?
#
loop_
_entity_poly.entity_id
_entity_poly.type
_entity_poly.pdbx_seq_one_letter_code
_entity_poly.pdbx_strand_id
1 'polypeptide(L)'
;MIIFIIILALVLCFNVGVYAAYALAATEVSYTKKDGTTVSVKDALDELNKKVPTKSIGDEVTVGGEQFYVLEWDNNCDTVNLISKYNLNKAGTAQQDATYGTTGCAFSSKNYWGSSSNINLNDFIGCTETDAIGKAKSYGRSKGAISSRLLSYEEVDKLETKTNSISIYKMLYGRKPYGEGNYLRFWLGSASRIKNNVWIVAKDYGGIRPVEYYNESNFGVRPVITVLKSKIS
;
A
#
# COMPACT_ATOMS: atom_id res chain seq x y z
N MET A 1 -8.78 33.49 -23.14
CA MET A 1 -8.80 32.54 -24.27
C MET A 1 -7.73 31.45 -24.16
N ILE A 2 -6.48 31.78 -23.89
CA ILE A 2 -5.37 30.79 -23.78
C ILE A 2 -5.61 29.79 -22.64
N ILE A 3 -6.06 30.21 -21.47
CA ILE A 3 -6.35 29.34 -20.32
C ILE A 3 -7.44 28.31 -20.62
N PHE A 4 -8.44 28.70 -21.40
CA PHE A 4 -9.54 27.80 -21.78
C PHE A 4 -9.07 26.70 -22.76
N ILE A 5 -8.12 27.00 -23.62
CA ILE A 5 -7.52 26.05 -24.58
C ILE A 5 -6.65 25.03 -23.82
N ILE A 6 -5.93 25.46 -22.79
CA ILE A 6 -5.09 24.59 -21.94
C ILE A 6 -5.97 23.59 -21.16
N ILE A 7 -7.07 24.06 -20.58
CA ILE A 7 -8.00 23.20 -19.85
C ILE A 7 -8.68 22.18 -20.78
N LEU A 8 -9.05 22.60 -21.98
CA LEU A 8 -9.66 21.71 -22.96
C LEU A 8 -8.67 20.66 -23.49
N ALA A 9 -7.41 21.02 -23.68
CA ALA A 9 -6.34 20.08 -24.05
C ALA A 9 -6.11 19.06 -22.91
N LEU A 10 -6.14 19.48 -21.66
CA LEU A 10 -6.04 18.58 -20.50
C LEU A 10 -7.21 17.59 -20.41
N VAL A 11 -8.43 18.02 -20.70
CA VAL A 11 -9.64 17.16 -20.66
C VAL A 11 -9.68 16.16 -21.81
N LEU A 12 -9.25 16.55 -23.02
CA LEU A 12 -9.19 15.64 -24.18
C LEU A 12 -8.06 14.60 -24.07
N CYS A 13 -7.01 14.91 -23.33
CA CYS A 13 -5.91 13.97 -23.08
C CYS A 13 -6.26 12.80 -22.14
N PHE A 14 -7.32 12.87 -21.36
CA PHE A 14 -7.70 11.80 -20.43
C PHE A 14 -8.22 10.51 -21.09
N ASN A 15 -8.52 10.52 -22.38
CA ASN A 15 -9.18 9.39 -23.05
C ASN A 15 -8.34 8.60 -24.07
N VAL A 16 -7.10 8.97 -24.35
CA VAL A 16 -6.28 8.26 -25.37
C VAL A 16 -4.81 8.24 -25.00
N GLY A 17 -4.35 7.22 -24.31
CA GLY A 17 -2.93 6.79 -24.25
C GLY A 17 -1.87 7.86 -23.88
N VAL A 18 -2.01 8.58 -22.83
CA VAL A 18 -1.59 9.97 -22.63
C VAL A 18 -0.16 10.22 -22.11
N TYR A 19 0.61 9.22 -21.72
CA TYR A 19 1.93 9.50 -21.12
C TYR A 19 2.92 10.21 -22.06
N ALA A 20 2.90 9.90 -23.36
CA ALA A 20 3.81 10.54 -24.35
C ALA A 20 3.39 11.98 -24.72
N ALA A 21 2.08 12.24 -24.79
CA ALA A 21 1.56 13.58 -25.06
C ALA A 21 1.77 14.55 -23.89
N TYR A 22 1.71 14.04 -22.66
CA TYR A 22 2.00 14.81 -21.45
C TYR A 22 3.46 15.28 -21.38
N ALA A 23 4.40 14.42 -21.76
CA ALA A 23 5.82 14.76 -21.77
C ALA A 23 6.15 15.86 -22.80
N LEU A 24 5.54 15.80 -23.96
CA LEU A 24 5.73 16.81 -25.02
C LEU A 24 5.06 18.15 -24.64
N ALA A 25 3.82 18.13 -24.18
CA ALA A 25 3.11 19.35 -23.78
C ALA A 25 3.75 20.04 -22.56
N ALA A 26 4.27 19.27 -21.60
CA ALA A 26 4.93 19.82 -20.43
C ALA A 26 6.28 20.49 -20.73
N THR A 27 6.95 20.14 -21.83
CA THR A 27 8.20 20.80 -22.25
C THR A 27 7.96 22.14 -22.92
N GLU A 28 6.79 22.34 -23.51
CA GLU A 28 6.42 23.59 -24.22
C GLU A 28 5.81 24.64 -23.29
N VAL A 29 5.30 24.23 -22.11
CA VAL A 29 4.76 25.16 -21.10
C VAL A 29 5.87 25.57 -20.15
N SER A 30 6.14 26.85 -20.10
CA SER A 30 7.11 27.42 -19.17
C SER A 30 6.45 28.39 -18.21
N TYR A 31 7.03 28.55 -17.03
CA TYR A 31 6.65 29.58 -16.06
C TYR A 31 7.91 30.27 -15.51
N THR A 32 7.73 31.51 -15.09
CA THR A 32 8.83 32.28 -14.49
C THR A 32 8.75 32.17 -12.97
N LYS A 33 9.80 31.67 -12.35
CA LYS A 33 9.95 31.63 -10.88
C LYS A 33 9.99 33.04 -10.32
N LYS A 34 9.77 33.16 -9.00
CA LYS A 34 9.80 34.45 -8.30
C LYS A 34 11.16 35.17 -8.38
N ASP A 35 12.23 34.44 -8.65
CA ASP A 35 13.59 34.95 -8.85
C ASP A 35 13.86 35.40 -10.29
N GLY A 36 12.87 35.35 -11.17
CA GLY A 36 12.98 35.72 -12.58
C GLY A 36 13.44 34.60 -13.52
N THR A 37 13.75 33.41 -13.02
CA THR A 37 14.19 32.28 -13.85
C THR A 37 13.00 31.63 -14.53
N THR A 38 13.06 31.48 -15.87
CA THR A 38 12.05 30.74 -16.64
C THR A 38 12.46 29.28 -16.78
N VAL A 39 11.56 28.38 -16.42
CA VAL A 39 11.74 26.93 -16.52
C VAL A 39 10.53 26.27 -17.16
N SER A 40 10.73 25.15 -17.85
CA SER A 40 9.59 24.35 -18.33
C SER A 40 8.86 23.71 -17.14
N VAL A 41 7.57 23.43 -17.30
CA VAL A 41 6.80 22.70 -16.30
C VAL A 41 7.43 21.32 -16.06
N LYS A 42 7.94 20.68 -17.11
CA LYS A 42 8.67 19.42 -17.00
C LYS A 42 9.91 19.54 -16.09
N ASP A 43 10.77 20.55 -16.36
CA ASP A 43 11.99 20.72 -15.55
C ASP A 43 11.68 21.06 -14.10
N ALA A 44 10.60 21.81 -13.85
CA ALA A 44 10.15 22.11 -12.51
C ALA A 44 9.64 20.87 -11.77
N LEU A 45 8.91 20.00 -12.45
CA LEU A 45 8.47 18.72 -11.89
C LEU A 45 9.65 17.79 -11.65
N ASP A 46 10.62 17.72 -12.58
CA ASP A 46 11.83 16.93 -12.44
C ASP A 46 12.69 17.45 -11.27
N GLU A 47 12.79 18.76 -11.08
CA GLU A 47 13.47 19.36 -9.93
C GLU A 47 12.73 19.03 -8.62
N LEU A 48 11.41 19.06 -8.61
CA LEU A 48 10.59 18.71 -7.46
C LEU A 48 10.76 17.22 -7.10
N ASN A 49 10.74 16.36 -8.09
CA ASN A 49 10.94 14.91 -7.92
C ASN A 49 12.35 14.57 -7.42
N LYS A 50 13.38 15.29 -7.85
CA LYS A 50 14.75 15.15 -7.34
C LYS A 50 14.89 15.53 -5.86
N LYS A 51 14.01 16.41 -5.35
CA LYS A 51 14.00 16.82 -3.93
C LYS A 51 13.35 15.80 -3.01
N VAL A 52 12.58 14.85 -3.54
CA VAL A 52 12.02 13.77 -2.74
C VAL A 52 13.12 12.71 -2.53
N PRO A 53 13.60 12.51 -1.30
CA PRO A 53 14.65 11.53 -1.04
C PRO A 53 14.21 10.14 -1.52
N THR A 54 15.08 9.47 -2.26
CA THR A 54 14.85 8.07 -2.63
C THR A 54 14.78 7.22 -1.36
N LYS A 55 13.76 6.38 -1.28
CA LYS A 55 13.56 5.43 -0.19
C LYS A 55 13.76 4.01 -0.68
N SER A 56 14.19 3.15 0.22
CA SER A 56 14.36 1.72 -0.02
C SER A 56 13.19 0.92 0.56
N ILE A 57 12.96 -0.27 0.03
CA ILE A 57 11.97 -1.20 0.60
C ILE A 57 12.32 -1.47 2.08
N GLY A 58 11.35 -1.31 2.95
CA GLY A 58 11.51 -1.47 4.39
C GLY A 58 11.91 -0.20 5.14
N ASP A 59 12.14 0.93 4.46
CA ASP A 59 12.33 2.22 5.14
C ASP A 59 11.04 2.67 5.83
N GLU A 60 11.18 3.26 7.00
CA GLU A 60 10.05 3.82 7.75
C GLU A 60 9.73 5.23 7.25
N VAL A 61 8.45 5.50 7.09
CA VAL A 61 7.90 6.80 6.69
C VAL A 61 6.63 7.11 7.46
N THR A 62 6.21 8.37 7.46
CA THR A 62 4.98 8.82 8.13
C THR A 62 3.99 9.37 7.09
N VAL A 63 2.71 9.01 7.23
CA VAL A 63 1.61 9.58 6.45
C VAL A 63 0.46 9.89 7.40
N GLY A 64 0.06 11.17 7.47
CA GLY A 64 -1.04 11.59 8.33
C GLY A 64 -0.85 11.23 9.82
N GLY A 65 0.40 11.33 10.31
CA GLY A 65 0.76 11.03 11.71
C GLY A 65 0.91 9.55 12.05
N GLU A 66 0.70 8.63 11.12
CA GLU A 66 0.87 7.19 11.33
C GLU A 66 2.08 6.64 10.55
N GLN A 67 2.66 5.55 11.04
CA GLN A 67 3.91 5.00 10.54
C GLN A 67 3.68 3.89 9.51
N PHE A 68 4.49 3.90 8.49
CA PHE A 68 4.44 2.92 7.39
C PHE A 68 5.85 2.46 7.05
N TYR A 69 5.94 1.33 6.37
CA TYR A 69 7.14 0.91 5.65
C TYR A 69 6.94 1.07 4.15
N VAL A 70 7.98 1.49 3.45
CA VAL A 70 8.00 1.48 2.00
C VAL A 70 7.97 0.05 1.50
N LEU A 71 6.94 -0.30 0.72
CA LEU A 71 6.78 -1.59 0.08
C LEU A 71 7.37 -1.59 -1.33
N GLU A 72 7.18 -0.48 -2.04
CA GLU A 72 7.69 -0.27 -3.38
C GLU A 72 7.93 1.22 -3.61
N TRP A 73 9.08 1.56 -4.18
CA TRP A 73 9.47 2.91 -4.55
C TRP A 73 9.98 2.93 -5.98
N ASP A 74 9.27 3.60 -6.88
CA ASP A 74 9.70 3.87 -8.24
C ASP A 74 10.01 5.37 -8.38
N ASN A 75 11.24 5.69 -8.77
CA ASN A 75 11.66 7.09 -8.94
C ASN A 75 10.93 7.80 -10.08
N ASN A 76 10.37 7.05 -11.01
CA ASN A 76 9.64 7.59 -12.17
C ASN A 76 8.14 7.81 -11.89
N CYS A 77 7.65 7.39 -10.73
CA CYS A 77 6.26 7.55 -10.33
C CYS A 77 6.12 8.57 -9.22
N ASP A 78 5.07 9.37 -9.24
CA ASP A 78 4.73 10.31 -8.16
C ASP A 78 4.09 9.62 -6.96
N THR A 79 3.78 8.34 -7.09
CA THR A 79 3.12 7.52 -6.07
C THR A 79 4.09 6.53 -5.46
N VAL A 80 3.71 6.02 -4.29
CA VAL A 80 4.45 5.01 -3.55
C VAL A 80 3.47 4.04 -2.90
N ASN A 81 3.86 2.77 -2.85
CA ASN A 81 3.15 1.74 -2.10
C ASN A 81 3.76 1.60 -0.71
N LEU A 82 2.94 1.76 0.30
CA LEU A 82 3.32 1.71 1.70
C LEU A 82 2.51 0.65 2.43
N ILE A 83 3.14 -0.13 3.28
CA ILE A 83 2.44 -1.03 4.20
C ILE A 83 2.40 -0.43 5.60
N SER A 84 1.23 -0.46 6.25
CA SER A 84 1.07 -0.03 7.64
C SER A 84 2.11 -0.69 8.54
N LYS A 85 2.76 0.07 9.43
CA LYS A 85 3.76 -0.49 10.37
C LYS A 85 3.13 -1.47 11.34
N TYR A 86 1.90 -1.20 11.76
CA TYR A 86 1.14 -1.99 12.72
C TYR A 86 -0.20 -2.46 12.13
N ASN A 87 -0.80 -3.44 12.76
CA ASN A 87 -2.17 -3.83 12.46
C ASN A 87 -3.15 -2.70 12.87
N LEU A 88 -4.31 -2.67 12.24
CA LEU A 88 -5.37 -1.75 12.64
C LEU A 88 -5.98 -2.18 13.97
N ASN A 89 -6.53 -1.21 14.70
CA ASN A 89 -7.36 -1.45 15.86
C ASN A 89 -8.66 -2.21 15.51
N LYS A 90 -9.42 -2.65 16.50
CA LYS A 90 -10.67 -3.39 16.29
C LYS A 90 -11.69 -2.62 15.43
N ALA A 91 -11.72 -1.30 15.52
CA ALA A 91 -12.59 -0.47 14.70
C ALA A 91 -12.10 -0.36 13.23
N GLY A 92 -10.81 -0.66 12.96
CA GLY A 92 -10.23 -0.52 11.64
C GLY A 92 -9.88 0.93 11.26
N THR A 93 -9.81 1.84 12.24
CA THR A 93 -9.68 3.29 12.00
C THR A 93 -8.28 3.84 12.22
N ALA A 94 -7.45 3.17 12.99
CA ALA A 94 -6.11 3.60 13.34
C ALA A 94 -5.18 2.41 13.52
N GLN A 95 -3.89 2.64 13.42
CA GLN A 95 -2.86 1.67 13.78
C GLN A 95 -2.88 1.43 15.29
N GLN A 96 -2.49 0.22 15.71
CA GLN A 96 -2.25 -0.10 17.13
C GLN A 96 -0.75 -0.26 17.33
N ASP A 97 -0.26 0.38 18.36
CA ASP A 97 1.12 0.20 18.81
C ASP A 97 1.23 -1.07 19.68
N ALA A 98 0.85 -2.20 19.13
CA ALA A 98 1.00 -3.47 19.83
C ALA A 98 1.51 -4.53 18.87
N THR A 99 2.55 -5.19 19.27
CA THR A 99 3.13 -6.34 18.58
C THR A 99 2.13 -7.49 18.36
N TYR A 100 0.97 -7.44 19.02
CA TYR A 100 -0.09 -8.43 18.93
C TYR A 100 -1.44 -7.88 18.50
N GLY A 101 -1.47 -6.64 18.05
CA GLY A 101 -2.74 -6.01 17.70
C GLY A 101 -3.52 -6.84 16.71
N THR A 102 -4.44 -7.65 17.22
CA THR A 102 -5.44 -8.26 16.35
C THR A 102 -6.52 -7.24 16.04
N THR A 103 -6.93 -7.14 14.78
CA THR A 103 -8.09 -6.34 14.41
C THR A 103 -9.38 -7.02 14.83
N GLY A 104 -9.32 -8.34 15.10
CA GLY A 104 -10.46 -9.12 15.57
C GLY A 104 -11.60 -9.14 14.56
N CYS A 105 -11.31 -9.39 13.29
CA CYS A 105 -12.31 -9.56 12.25
C CYS A 105 -11.96 -10.76 11.36
N ALA A 106 -12.99 -11.38 10.78
CA ALA A 106 -12.84 -12.38 9.75
C ALA A 106 -12.21 -11.76 8.48
N PHE A 107 -11.61 -12.58 7.65
CA PHE A 107 -11.24 -12.16 6.31
C PHE A 107 -12.48 -11.77 5.51
N SER A 108 -13.51 -12.60 5.58
CA SER A 108 -14.83 -12.36 4.97
C SER A 108 -15.93 -12.98 5.83
N SER A 109 -17.04 -12.27 5.98
CA SER A 109 -18.27 -12.75 6.61
C SER A 109 -19.11 -13.64 5.67
N LYS A 110 -18.77 -13.68 4.38
CA LYS A 110 -19.46 -14.50 3.38
C LYS A 110 -18.60 -15.66 2.93
N ASN A 111 -19.24 -16.77 2.61
CA ASN A 111 -18.57 -17.96 2.10
C ASN A 111 -17.70 -17.63 0.89
N TYR A 112 -16.42 -17.98 0.98
CA TYR A 112 -15.48 -17.93 -0.10
C TYR A 112 -15.21 -19.35 -0.60
N TRP A 113 -15.36 -19.57 -1.89
CA TRP A 113 -15.27 -20.89 -2.53
C TRP A 113 -14.01 -21.04 -3.39
N GLY A 114 -12.90 -20.46 -2.96
CA GLY A 114 -11.66 -20.55 -3.72
C GLY A 114 -11.25 -22.00 -4.00
N SER A 115 -11.02 -22.29 -5.26
CA SER A 115 -10.46 -23.56 -5.72
C SER A 115 -9.05 -23.43 -6.26
N SER A 116 -8.55 -22.20 -6.43
CA SER A 116 -7.25 -21.91 -7.01
C SER A 116 -6.36 -21.16 -6.03
N SER A 117 -5.08 -21.49 -6.04
CA SER A 117 -4.08 -20.88 -5.19
C SER A 117 -3.77 -19.45 -5.63
N ASN A 118 -3.50 -18.60 -4.65
CA ASN A 118 -2.92 -17.27 -4.81
C ASN A 118 -3.77 -16.27 -5.61
N ILE A 119 -5.05 -16.59 -5.87
CA ILE A 119 -5.96 -15.62 -6.49
C ILE A 119 -6.03 -14.38 -5.59
N ASN A 120 -5.86 -13.22 -6.21
CA ASN A 120 -6.04 -11.93 -5.55
C ASN A 120 -7.50 -11.71 -5.17
N LEU A 121 -7.78 -11.55 -3.88
CA LEU A 121 -9.10 -11.36 -3.33
C LEU A 121 -9.38 -9.90 -2.92
N ASN A 122 -8.46 -8.98 -3.17
CA ASN A 122 -8.64 -7.58 -2.76
C ASN A 122 -9.88 -6.92 -3.39
N ASP A 123 -10.36 -7.44 -4.51
CA ASP A 123 -11.60 -7.00 -5.16
C ASP A 123 -12.77 -7.97 -4.99
N PHE A 124 -12.66 -8.86 -4.00
CA PHE A 124 -13.71 -9.84 -3.72
C PHE A 124 -15.01 -9.15 -3.27
N ILE A 125 -16.07 -9.36 -4.04
CA ILE A 125 -17.39 -8.71 -3.84
C ILE A 125 -18.07 -9.18 -2.54
N GLY A 126 -17.69 -10.34 -2.01
CA GLY A 126 -18.23 -10.90 -0.77
C GLY A 126 -17.82 -10.19 0.51
N CYS A 127 -16.83 -9.30 0.49
CA CYS A 127 -16.37 -8.59 1.68
C CYS A 127 -17.25 -7.38 1.99
N THR A 128 -17.54 -7.19 3.27
CA THR A 128 -18.24 -6.02 3.82
C THR A 128 -17.24 -5.05 4.46
N GLU A 129 -17.67 -3.88 4.88
CA GLU A 129 -16.82 -2.90 5.57
C GLU A 129 -16.26 -3.40 6.91
N THR A 130 -16.90 -4.40 7.52
CA THR A 130 -16.45 -5.02 8.78
C THR A 130 -15.38 -6.08 8.58
N ASP A 131 -15.23 -6.61 7.38
CA ASP A 131 -14.27 -7.64 7.03
C ASP A 131 -12.86 -7.05 6.78
N ALA A 132 -11.85 -7.91 6.72
CA ALA A 132 -10.46 -7.47 6.61
C ALA A 132 -10.20 -6.55 5.41
N ILE A 133 -10.70 -6.92 4.23
CA ILE A 133 -10.54 -6.10 3.00
C ILE A 133 -11.31 -4.77 3.13
N GLY A 134 -12.54 -4.82 3.65
CA GLY A 134 -13.35 -3.61 3.84
C GLY A 134 -12.70 -2.64 4.82
N LYS A 135 -12.18 -3.13 5.94
CA LYS A 135 -11.42 -2.32 6.91
C LYS A 135 -10.17 -1.71 6.27
N ALA A 136 -9.41 -2.48 5.49
CA ALA A 136 -8.25 -1.95 4.77
C ALA A 136 -8.63 -0.82 3.80
N LYS A 137 -9.69 -1.02 3.01
CA LYS A 137 -10.20 -0.01 2.06
C LYS A 137 -10.72 1.25 2.79
N SER A 138 -11.49 1.09 3.86
CA SER A 138 -11.97 2.22 4.69
C SER A 138 -10.85 3.02 5.31
N TYR A 139 -9.84 2.33 5.86
CA TYR A 139 -8.65 2.98 6.40
C TYR A 139 -7.89 3.78 5.33
N GLY A 140 -7.65 3.20 4.15
CA GLY A 140 -6.99 3.91 3.06
C GLY A 140 -7.76 5.17 2.63
N ARG A 141 -9.09 5.12 2.54
CA ARG A 141 -9.92 6.31 2.26
C ARG A 141 -9.73 7.39 3.33
N SER A 142 -9.67 7.02 4.62
CA SER A 142 -9.45 7.99 5.71
C SER A 142 -8.08 8.66 5.67
N LYS A 143 -7.08 8.02 5.06
CA LYS A 143 -5.74 8.58 4.82
C LYS A 143 -5.63 9.34 3.49
N GLY A 144 -6.72 9.44 2.72
CA GLY A 144 -6.72 10.04 1.39
C GLY A 144 -5.79 9.29 0.43
N ALA A 145 -5.72 7.97 0.56
CA ALA A 145 -4.97 7.11 -0.33
C ALA A 145 -5.68 7.00 -1.70
N ILE A 146 -4.90 6.85 -2.75
CA ILE A 146 -5.38 6.59 -4.11
C ILE A 146 -6.01 5.20 -4.18
N SER A 147 -5.37 4.23 -3.53
CA SER A 147 -5.88 2.87 -3.39
C SER A 147 -5.47 2.27 -2.04
N SER A 148 -6.21 1.25 -1.61
CA SER A 148 -5.85 0.47 -0.43
C SER A 148 -6.28 -0.98 -0.57
N ARG A 149 -5.44 -1.89 -0.09
CA ARG A 149 -5.60 -3.33 -0.21
C ARG A 149 -4.86 -4.08 0.91
N LEU A 150 -4.99 -5.37 0.96
CA LEU A 150 -4.10 -6.23 1.72
C LEU A 150 -2.89 -6.64 0.86
N LEU A 151 -1.78 -6.99 1.52
CA LEU A 151 -0.60 -7.54 0.86
C LEU A 151 -0.95 -8.88 0.20
N SER A 152 -0.43 -9.18 -0.99
CA SER A 152 -0.66 -10.44 -1.65
C SER A 152 0.32 -11.53 -1.20
N TYR A 153 -0.03 -12.81 -1.48
CA TYR A 153 0.88 -13.93 -1.24
C TYR A 153 2.19 -13.76 -2.02
N GLU A 154 2.12 -13.40 -3.29
CA GLU A 154 3.28 -13.25 -4.17
C GLU A 154 4.23 -12.14 -3.71
N GLU A 155 3.67 -11.05 -3.16
CA GLU A 155 4.48 -9.97 -2.61
C GLU A 155 5.23 -10.44 -1.36
N VAL A 156 4.55 -11.17 -0.46
CA VAL A 156 5.20 -11.71 0.74
C VAL A 156 6.25 -12.75 0.38
N ASP A 157 5.95 -13.66 -0.53
CA ASP A 157 6.89 -14.69 -1.01
C ASP A 157 8.18 -14.06 -1.56
N LYS A 158 8.05 -13.02 -2.38
CA LYS A 158 9.21 -12.24 -2.88
C LYS A 158 9.97 -11.53 -1.77
N LEU A 159 9.28 -11.03 -0.75
CA LEU A 159 9.91 -10.33 0.37
C LEU A 159 10.58 -11.29 1.33
N GLU A 160 10.04 -12.50 1.53
CA GLU A 160 10.64 -13.54 2.37
C GLU A 160 12.03 -13.94 1.88
N THR A 161 12.25 -13.97 0.56
CA THR A 161 13.59 -14.22 -0.01
C THR A 161 14.63 -13.15 0.34
N LYS A 162 14.17 -11.98 0.79
CA LYS A 162 14.99 -10.81 1.14
C LYS A 162 15.10 -10.56 2.66
N THR A 163 14.61 -11.47 3.49
CA THR A 163 14.59 -11.30 4.96
C THR A 163 15.96 -11.30 5.64
N ASN A 164 17.05 -11.50 4.90
CA ASN A 164 18.40 -11.18 5.35
C ASN A 164 18.59 -9.66 5.64
N SER A 165 17.79 -8.79 5.00
CA SER A 165 17.66 -7.39 5.37
C SER A 165 16.84 -7.24 6.65
N ILE A 166 17.42 -6.62 7.68
CA ILE A 166 16.75 -6.36 8.97
C ILE A 166 15.49 -5.49 8.77
N SER A 167 15.52 -4.51 7.85
CA SER A 167 14.38 -3.64 7.58
C SER A 167 13.22 -4.41 6.96
N ILE A 168 13.48 -5.30 6.01
CA ILE A 168 12.45 -6.14 5.38
C ILE A 168 11.89 -7.14 6.38
N TYR A 169 12.74 -7.74 7.22
CA TYR A 169 12.28 -8.64 8.27
C TYR A 169 11.37 -7.91 9.27
N LYS A 170 11.75 -6.72 9.74
CA LYS A 170 10.92 -5.88 10.61
C LYS A 170 9.60 -5.49 9.92
N MET A 171 9.68 -5.13 8.65
CA MET A 171 8.50 -4.80 7.86
C MET A 171 7.54 -5.97 7.81
N LEU A 172 7.97 -7.20 7.57
CA LEU A 172 7.08 -8.36 7.48
C LEU A 172 6.56 -8.80 8.84
N TYR A 173 7.41 -8.84 9.85
CA TYR A 173 7.12 -9.55 11.11
C TYR A 173 6.99 -8.66 12.32
N GLY A 174 7.17 -7.34 12.18
CA GLY A 174 7.00 -6.36 13.25
C GLY A 174 8.14 -6.29 14.26
N ARG A 175 9.18 -7.15 14.15
CA ARG A 175 10.34 -7.17 15.05
C ARG A 175 11.63 -7.55 14.32
N LYS A 176 12.77 -7.33 14.98
CA LYS A 176 14.08 -7.79 14.47
C LYS A 176 14.19 -9.33 14.55
N PRO A 177 15.02 -9.97 13.68
CA PRO A 177 15.37 -11.36 13.86
C PRO A 177 15.94 -11.60 15.27
N TYR A 178 15.56 -12.70 15.89
CA TYR A 178 16.00 -13.06 17.26
C TYR A 178 15.69 -12.03 18.36
N GLY A 179 14.88 -11.01 18.08
CA GLY A 179 14.44 -10.03 19.06
C GLY A 179 13.40 -10.61 20.02
N GLU A 180 13.21 -9.96 21.16
CA GLU A 180 12.13 -10.27 22.10
C GLU A 180 10.78 -9.77 21.59
N GLY A 181 9.70 -10.30 22.15
CA GLY A 181 8.32 -9.93 21.79
C GLY A 181 7.71 -10.86 20.73
N ASN A 182 6.50 -10.55 20.35
CA ASN A 182 5.72 -11.40 19.48
C ASN A 182 5.72 -10.87 18.04
N TYR A 183 5.45 -11.77 17.09
CA TYR A 183 5.34 -11.43 15.68
C TYR A 183 3.98 -10.84 15.35
N LEU A 184 3.94 -9.91 14.41
CA LEU A 184 2.69 -9.51 13.78
C LEU A 184 2.07 -10.71 13.06
N ARG A 185 0.75 -10.85 13.20
CA ARG A 185 -0.05 -11.80 12.45
C ARG A 185 -1.12 -11.04 11.71
N PHE A 186 -1.23 -11.24 10.40
CA PHE A 186 -2.19 -10.48 9.60
C PHE A 186 -2.65 -11.22 8.35
N TRP A 187 -3.83 -10.85 7.90
CA TRP A 187 -4.45 -11.36 6.68
C TRP A 187 -3.70 -10.90 5.43
N LEU A 188 -3.56 -11.82 4.46
CA LEU A 188 -3.18 -11.50 3.08
C LEU A 188 -4.42 -11.43 2.20
N GLY A 189 -4.33 -10.66 1.12
CA GLY A 189 -5.38 -10.53 0.13
C GLY A 189 -5.41 -11.66 -0.91
N SER A 190 -4.98 -12.86 -0.56
CA SER A 190 -4.84 -13.98 -1.51
C SER A 190 -5.49 -15.25 -1.00
N ALA A 191 -6.16 -15.96 -1.91
CA ALA A 191 -6.73 -17.28 -1.68
C ALA A 191 -5.64 -18.34 -1.48
N SER A 192 -5.94 -19.35 -0.68
CA SER A 192 -5.15 -20.57 -0.56
C SER A 192 -5.70 -21.67 -1.49
N ARG A 193 -4.90 -22.71 -1.75
CA ARG A 193 -5.36 -23.94 -2.44
C ARG A 193 -6.37 -24.74 -1.61
N ILE A 194 -6.36 -24.57 -0.31
CA ILE A 194 -7.29 -25.25 0.58
C ILE A 194 -8.62 -24.50 0.52
N LYS A 195 -9.69 -25.24 0.24
CA LYS A 195 -11.05 -24.69 0.19
C LYS A 195 -11.36 -23.93 1.47
N ASN A 196 -11.98 -22.78 1.33
CA ASN A 196 -12.34 -21.87 2.44
C ASN A 196 -11.16 -21.27 3.20
N ASN A 197 -9.93 -21.38 2.69
CA ASN A 197 -8.77 -20.81 3.35
C ASN A 197 -8.19 -19.65 2.54
N VAL A 198 -7.67 -18.68 3.26
CA VAL A 198 -6.90 -17.54 2.77
C VAL A 198 -5.52 -17.55 3.43
N TRP A 199 -4.58 -16.87 2.81
CA TRP A 199 -3.23 -16.78 3.34
C TRP A 199 -3.14 -15.74 4.46
N ILE A 200 -2.29 -16.03 5.44
CA ILE A 200 -1.86 -15.10 6.49
C ILE A 200 -0.33 -15.08 6.60
N VAL A 201 0.18 -14.01 7.18
CA VAL A 201 1.54 -13.98 7.75
C VAL A 201 1.43 -14.28 9.24
N ALA A 202 2.20 -15.27 9.71
CA ALA A 202 2.27 -15.65 11.13
C ALA A 202 3.61 -16.37 11.38
N LYS A 203 4.68 -15.61 11.63
CA LYS A 203 6.06 -16.14 11.72
C LYS A 203 6.21 -17.17 12.83
N ASP A 204 5.53 -16.99 13.94
CA ASP A 204 5.50 -17.93 15.08
C ASP A 204 4.78 -19.25 14.77
N TYR A 205 4.06 -19.32 13.64
CA TYR A 205 3.46 -20.54 13.12
C TYR A 205 4.12 -21.02 11.81
N GLY A 206 5.37 -20.63 11.55
CA GLY A 206 6.12 -21.09 10.39
C GLY A 206 6.13 -20.14 9.18
N GLY A 207 5.65 -18.90 9.33
CA GLY A 207 5.69 -17.90 8.24
C GLY A 207 4.35 -17.68 7.56
N ILE A 208 4.28 -17.89 6.23
CA ILE A 208 3.03 -17.80 5.47
C ILE A 208 2.27 -19.12 5.61
N ARG A 209 0.99 -19.06 5.97
CA ARG A 209 0.16 -20.25 6.11
C ARG A 209 -1.30 -20.00 5.74
N PRO A 210 -2.03 -21.04 5.30
CA PRO A 210 -3.47 -20.94 5.07
C PRO A 210 -4.25 -21.05 6.38
N VAL A 211 -5.31 -20.26 6.49
CA VAL A 211 -6.30 -20.36 7.60
C VAL A 211 -7.69 -20.13 7.05
N GLU A 212 -8.68 -20.59 7.80
CA GLU A 212 -10.08 -20.40 7.46
C GLU A 212 -10.46 -18.93 7.46
N TYR A 213 -11.16 -18.48 6.41
CA TYR A 213 -11.50 -17.08 6.16
C TYR A 213 -12.38 -16.46 7.24
N TYR A 214 -13.12 -17.27 7.99
CA TYR A 214 -14.03 -16.83 9.06
C TYR A 214 -13.38 -16.77 10.45
N ASN A 215 -12.09 -17.12 10.58
CA ASN A 215 -11.40 -17.05 11.85
C ASN A 215 -11.18 -15.60 12.28
N GLU A 216 -11.86 -15.17 13.35
CA GLU A 216 -11.85 -13.78 13.79
C GLU A 216 -10.80 -13.47 14.87
N SER A 217 -10.32 -14.49 15.58
CA SER A 217 -9.74 -14.26 16.90
C SER A 217 -8.30 -13.77 16.93
N ASN A 218 -7.49 -14.02 15.89
CA ASN A 218 -6.03 -13.97 16.04
C ASN A 218 -5.28 -13.16 15.00
N PHE A 219 -5.96 -12.56 14.03
CA PHE A 219 -5.28 -11.91 12.91
C PHE A 219 -5.61 -10.43 12.82
N GLY A 220 -4.63 -9.65 12.39
CA GLY A 220 -4.76 -8.24 12.14
C GLY A 220 -5.09 -7.91 10.70
N VAL A 221 -5.57 -6.72 10.49
CA VAL A 221 -5.64 -6.07 9.18
C VAL A 221 -4.46 -5.12 9.08
N ARG A 222 -3.63 -5.32 8.08
CA ARG A 222 -2.43 -4.53 7.84
C ARG A 222 -2.48 -3.97 6.43
N PRO A 223 -3.02 -2.75 6.25
CA PRO A 223 -3.25 -2.19 4.92
C PRO A 223 -1.96 -1.87 4.18
N VAL A 224 -1.98 -2.12 2.88
CA VAL A 224 -1.12 -1.49 1.90
C VAL A 224 -1.90 -0.31 1.32
N ILE A 225 -1.31 0.88 1.31
CA ILE A 225 -1.89 2.08 0.71
C ILE A 225 -0.99 2.61 -0.40
N THR A 226 -1.61 3.15 -1.46
CA THR A 226 -0.91 3.91 -2.48
C THR A 226 -1.19 5.39 -2.25
N VAL A 227 -0.15 6.18 -2.08
CA VAL A 227 -0.25 7.63 -1.84
C VAL A 227 0.69 8.41 -2.75
N LEU A 228 0.45 9.71 -2.91
CA LEU A 228 1.43 10.59 -3.51
C LEU A 228 2.66 10.70 -2.61
N LYS A 229 3.87 10.69 -3.18
CA LYS A 229 5.13 10.88 -2.44
C LYS A 229 5.17 12.18 -1.64
N SER A 230 4.48 13.21 -2.12
CA SER A 230 4.35 14.49 -1.41
C SER A 230 3.62 14.42 -0.06
N LYS A 231 2.93 13.32 0.24
CA LYS A 231 2.27 13.09 1.55
C LYS A 231 3.17 12.46 2.60
N ILE A 232 4.39 12.09 2.22
CA ILE A 232 5.35 11.44 3.12
C ILE A 232 6.15 12.48 3.88
N SER A 233 6.31 12.27 5.17
CA SER A 233 7.20 13.02 6.05
C SER A 233 8.19 12.12 6.78
#